data_5003383dd69cb2f3667da5bad7b0cccf
#
_entry.id   5003383dd69cb2f3667da5bad7b0cccf
#
_cell.length_a   1.000
_cell.length_b   1.000
_cell.length_c   1.000
_cell.angle_alpha   90.00
_cell.angle_beta   90.00
_cell.angle_gamma   90.00
#
_symmetry.space_group_name_H-M   'P 1'
#
loop_
_entity.id
_entity.type
_entity.pdbx_description
1 polymer ?
#
loop_
_entity_poly.entity_id
_entity_poly.type
_entity_poly.pdbx_seq_one_letter_code
_entity_poly.pdbx_strand_id
1 'polypeptide(L)'
;MLAGLAVGRSELDSGFYLTRWQRTTDAEQGYLVAMARVMKGQVARTGEIAEALGKTANGTSVVRKSLIEKGLVYSPGLGQLAFTVPGMQDFVLRQAGHV
;
A
#
# COMPACT_ATOMS: atom_id res chain seq x y z
N MET A 1 28.02 14.55 -6.46
CA MET A 1 26.69 14.97 -6.87
C MET A 1 25.74 13.82 -7.06
N LEU A 2 26.09 12.89 -7.93
CA LEU A 2 25.26 11.71 -8.15
C LEU A 2 25.12 10.87 -6.89
N ALA A 3 26.21 10.76 -6.13
CA ALA A 3 26.18 10.02 -4.87
C ALA A 3 25.21 10.66 -3.87
N GLY A 4 25.17 11.98 -3.81
CA GLY A 4 24.25 12.69 -2.95
C GLY A 4 22.80 12.44 -3.30
N LEU A 5 22.48 12.41 -4.61
CA LEU A 5 21.13 12.13 -5.04
C LEU A 5 20.72 10.70 -4.71
N ALA A 6 21.62 9.76 -4.88
CA ALA A 6 21.33 8.35 -4.54
C ALA A 6 21.09 8.20 -3.05
N VAL A 7 21.86 8.86 -2.21
CA VAL A 7 21.68 8.83 -0.76
C VAL A 7 20.35 9.43 -0.38
N GLY A 8 19.99 10.57 -0.97
CA GLY A 8 18.71 11.21 -0.70
C GLY A 8 17.52 10.33 -1.06
N ARG A 9 17.63 9.62 -2.19
CA ARG A 9 16.56 8.70 -2.60
C ARG A 9 16.43 7.54 -1.62
N SER A 10 17.55 7.01 -1.16
CA SER A 10 17.56 5.94 -0.18
C SER A 10 16.93 6.39 1.15
N GLU A 11 17.21 7.62 1.55
CA GLU A 11 16.62 8.17 2.76
C GLU A 11 15.12 8.33 2.63
N LEU A 12 14.60 8.72 1.46
CA LEU A 12 13.18 8.80 1.23
C LEU A 12 12.52 7.44 1.42
N ASP A 13 13.08 6.39 0.82
CA ASP A 13 12.55 5.04 0.98
C ASP A 13 12.58 4.62 2.45
N SER A 14 13.68 4.86 3.14
CA SER A 14 13.84 4.42 4.51
C SER A 14 13.02 5.24 5.51
N GLY A 15 12.93 6.55 5.30
CA GLY A 15 12.24 7.44 6.23
C GLY A 15 10.79 7.64 5.90
N PHE A 16 10.53 8.07 4.68
CA PHE A 16 9.20 8.52 4.26
C PHE A 16 8.19 7.38 4.19
N TYR A 17 8.52 6.33 3.44
CA TYR A 17 7.63 5.19 3.26
C TYR A 17 7.62 4.30 4.49
N LEU A 18 8.79 4.06 5.07
CA LEU A 18 8.92 3.16 6.20
C LEU A 18 8.14 3.65 7.42
N THR A 19 8.16 4.95 7.69
CA THR A 19 7.41 5.52 8.81
C THR A 19 5.92 5.21 8.67
N ARG A 20 5.38 5.36 7.45
CA ARG A 20 3.99 5.05 7.18
C ARG A 20 3.69 3.56 7.33
N TRP A 21 4.57 2.72 6.83
CA TRP A 21 4.46 1.28 6.90
C TRP A 21 4.42 0.80 8.34
N GLN A 22 5.29 1.35 9.17
CA GLN A 22 5.40 0.96 10.58
C GLN A 22 4.18 1.35 11.41
N ARG A 23 3.36 2.25 10.93
CA ARG A 23 2.12 2.64 11.62
C ARG A 23 0.96 1.69 11.31
N THR A 24 1.18 0.73 10.46
CA THR A 24 0.12 -0.21 10.07
C THR A 24 0.22 -1.48 10.90
N THR A 25 -0.94 -2.13 11.09
CA THR A 25 -1.01 -3.43 11.75
C THR A 25 -0.65 -4.53 10.74
N ASP A 26 -0.45 -5.76 11.25
CA ASP A 26 -0.17 -6.89 10.38
C ASP A 26 -1.29 -7.11 9.35
N ALA A 27 -2.54 -6.98 9.79
CA ALA A 27 -3.69 -7.13 8.88
C ALA A 27 -3.67 -6.04 7.81
N GLU A 28 -3.36 -4.81 8.20
CA GLU A 28 -3.26 -3.70 7.26
C GLU A 28 -2.13 -3.90 6.27
N GLN A 29 -0.99 -4.39 6.73
CA GLN A 29 0.14 -4.69 5.86
C GLN A 29 -0.19 -5.76 4.84
N GLY A 30 -0.87 -6.82 5.28
CA GLY A 30 -1.34 -7.86 4.38
C GLY A 30 -2.29 -7.32 3.31
N TYR A 31 -3.17 -6.42 3.72
CA TYR A 31 -4.09 -5.77 2.78
C TYR A 31 -3.33 -4.94 1.75
N LEU A 32 -2.36 -4.13 2.20
CA LEU A 32 -1.56 -3.31 1.29
C LEU A 32 -0.75 -4.15 0.31
N VAL A 33 -0.20 -5.27 0.75
CA VAL A 33 0.53 -6.18 -0.13
C VAL A 33 -0.40 -6.74 -1.21
N ALA A 34 -1.58 -7.22 -0.80
CA ALA A 34 -2.56 -7.73 -1.76
C ALA A 34 -2.98 -6.66 -2.75
N MET A 35 -3.22 -5.45 -2.26
CA MET A 35 -3.56 -4.31 -3.10
C MET A 35 -2.47 -4.03 -4.14
N ALA A 36 -1.22 -3.96 -3.67
CA ALA A 36 -0.10 -3.67 -4.57
C ALA A 36 0.05 -4.74 -5.66
N ARG A 37 -0.25 -5.99 -5.34
CA ARG A 37 -0.13 -7.10 -6.29
C ARG A 37 -1.23 -7.10 -7.35
N VAL A 38 -2.44 -6.67 -7.00
CA VAL A 38 -3.57 -6.70 -7.94
C VAL A 38 -3.76 -5.39 -8.69
N MET A 39 -2.99 -4.36 -8.33
CA MET A 39 -3.11 -3.06 -8.99
C MET A 39 -2.85 -3.15 -10.49
N LYS A 40 -3.68 -2.43 -11.24
CA LYS A 40 -3.49 -2.22 -12.67
C LYS A 40 -3.32 -0.72 -12.87
N GLY A 41 -2.12 -0.31 -13.31
CA GLY A 41 -1.78 1.09 -13.31
C GLY A 41 -1.67 1.58 -11.88
N GLN A 42 -2.45 2.60 -11.53
CA GLN A 42 -2.40 3.19 -10.19
C GLN A 42 -3.62 2.87 -9.34
N VAL A 43 -4.47 1.95 -9.79
CA VAL A 43 -5.74 1.65 -9.13
C VAL A 43 -5.89 0.15 -8.92
N ALA A 44 -6.40 -0.24 -7.75
CA ALA A 44 -6.77 -1.60 -7.43
C ALA A 44 -8.28 -1.67 -7.22
N ARG A 45 -8.88 -2.80 -7.54
CA ARG A 45 -10.30 -3.02 -7.25
C ARG A 45 -10.44 -3.71 -5.90
N THR A 46 -11.36 -3.21 -5.08
CA THR A 46 -11.54 -3.76 -3.73
C THR A 46 -11.95 -5.23 -3.74
N GLY A 47 -12.74 -5.64 -4.74
CA GLY A 47 -13.11 -7.04 -4.91
C GLY A 47 -11.91 -7.93 -5.20
N GLU A 48 -11.00 -7.46 -6.03
CA GLU A 48 -9.79 -8.22 -6.35
C GLU A 48 -8.84 -8.32 -5.17
N ILE A 49 -8.75 -7.26 -4.38
CA ILE A 49 -7.94 -7.29 -3.15
C ILE A 49 -8.49 -8.33 -2.18
N ALA A 50 -9.80 -8.30 -1.96
CA ALA A 50 -10.45 -9.26 -1.06
C ALA A 50 -10.25 -10.69 -1.55
N GLU A 51 -10.40 -10.92 -2.84
CA GLU A 51 -10.20 -12.24 -3.45
C GLU A 51 -8.77 -12.72 -3.22
N ALA A 52 -7.79 -11.85 -3.41
CA ALA A 52 -6.38 -12.18 -3.18
C ALA A 52 -6.12 -12.58 -1.72
N LEU A 53 -6.90 -12.04 -0.79
CA LEU A 53 -6.80 -12.36 0.63
C LEU A 53 -7.67 -13.55 1.04
N GLY A 54 -8.45 -14.10 0.11
CA GLY A 54 -9.38 -15.19 0.42
C GLY A 54 -10.56 -14.73 1.27
N LYS A 55 -10.96 -13.46 1.12
CA LYS A 55 -12.04 -12.86 1.92
C LYS A 55 -13.05 -12.17 1.01
N THR A 56 -14.17 -11.76 1.59
CA THR A 56 -15.15 -10.94 0.87
C THR A 56 -14.80 -9.46 1.00
N ALA A 57 -15.36 -8.64 0.11
CA ALA A 57 -15.17 -7.20 0.19
C ALA A 57 -15.66 -6.65 1.53
N ASN A 58 -16.79 -7.16 2.03
CA ASN A 58 -17.31 -6.76 3.33
C ASN A 58 -16.39 -7.21 4.47
N GLY A 59 -15.77 -8.38 4.33
CA GLY A 59 -14.85 -8.91 5.33
C GLY A 59 -13.57 -8.08 5.47
N THR A 60 -13.24 -7.27 4.48
CA THR A 60 -12.05 -6.42 4.50
C THR A 60 -12.38 -4.94 4.70
N SER A 61 -13.66 -4.60 4.88
CA SER A 61 -14.08 -3.20 4.92
C SER A 61 -13.49 -2.42 6.09
N VAL A 62 -13.33 -3.06 7.25
CA VAL A 62 -12.77 -2.42 8.44
C VAL A 62 -11.31 -2.04 8.21
N VAL A 63 -10.53 -2.98 7.67
CA VAL A 63 -9.12 -2.74 7.37
C VAL A 63 -8.97 -1.64 6.32
N ARG A 64 -9.78 -1.71 5.27
CA ARG A 64 -9.76 -0.70 4.21
C ARG A 64 -10.08 0.69 4.75
N LYS A 65 -11.12 0.79 5.58
CA LYS A 65 -11.51 2.06 6.19
C LYS A 65 -10.38 2.62 7.06
N SER A 66 -9.75 1.76 7.84
CA SER A 66 -8.64 2.16 8.69
C SER A 66 -7.48 2.74 7.86
N LEU A 67 -7.16 2.09 6.75
CA LEU A 67 -6.09 2.57 5.87
C LEU A 67 -6.44 3.91 5.22
N ILE A 68 -7.70 4.11 4.88
CA ILE A 68 -8.16 5.40 4.37
C ILE A 68 -8.01 6.47 5.45
N GLU A 69 -8.43 6.17 6.68
CA GLU A 69 -8.34 7.09 7.79
C GLU A 69 -6.89 7.45 8.13
N LYS A 70 -5.99 6.52 7.96
CA LYS A 70 -4.56 6.76 8.16
C LYS A 70 -3.91 7.54 7.01
N GLY A 71 -4.65 7.76 5.93
CA GLY A 71 -4.16 8.53 4.80
C GLY A 71 -3.22 7.77 3.88
N LEU A 72 -3.19 6.44 3.96
CA LEU A 72 -2.31 5.61 3.13
C LEU A 72 -2.92 5.32 1.76
N VAL A 73 -4.23 5.22 1.71
CA VAL A 73 -4.96 4.94 0.47
C VAL A 73 -6.18 5.85 0.37
N TYR A 74 -6.71 5.99 -0.81
CA TYR A 74 -7.95 6.71 -1.03
C TYR A 74 -8.76 6.01 -2.11
N SER A 75 -10.04 6.34 -2.21
CA SER A 75 -10.94 5.75 -3.18
C SER A 75 -11.19 6.75 -4.32
N PRO A 76 -10.57 6.54 -5.49
CA PRO A 76 -10.81 7.44 -6.62
C PRO A 76 -12.17 7.21 -7.28
N GLY A 77 -12.80 6.06 -7.01
CA GLY A 77 -14.12 5.75 -7.52
C GLY A 77 -14.72 4.60 -6.74
N LEU A 78 -15.97 4.27 -7.03
CA LEU A 78 -16.66 3.20 -6.35
C LEU A 78 -15.95 1.86 -6.58
N GLY A 79 -15.65 1.17 -5.49
CA GLY A 79 -14.97 -0.13 -5.56
C GLY A 79 -13.52 -0.04 -5.99
N GLN A 80 -12.89 1.13 -5.89
CA GLN A 80 -11.51 1.34 -6.30
C GLN A 80 -10.70 1.91 -5.15
N LEU A 81 -9.41 1.55 -5.11
CA LEU A 81 -8.45 2.10 -4.16
C LEU A 81 -7.15 2.44 -4.89
N ALA A 82 -6.49 3.49 -4.40
CA ALA A 82 -5.19 3.89 -4.90
C ALA A 82 -4.34 4.34 -3.72
N PHE A 83 -3.02 4.24 -3.85
CA PHE A 83 -2.12 4.79 -2.84
C PHE A 83 -2.10 6.31 -2.93
N THR A 84 -2.08 6.97 -1.76
CA THR A 84 -2.01 8.43 -1.71
C THR A 84 -0.62 8.94 -2.06
N VAL A 85 0.40 8.12 -1.83
CA VAL A 85 1.80 8.52 -1.99
C VAL A 85 2.38 7.82 -3.21
N PRO A 86 2.93 8.58 -4.19
CA PRO A 86 3.60 7.96 -5.34
C PRO A 86 4.76 7.07 -4.91
N GLY A 87 4.92 5.93 -5.56
CA GLY A 87 6.01 5.01 -5.26
C GLY A 87 5.74 4.06 -4.11
N MET A 88 4.63 4.24 -3.39
CA MET A 88 4.31 3.37 -2.27
C MET A 88 4.07 1.92 -2.70
N GLN A 89 3.50 1.71 -3.89
CA GLN A 89 3.29 0.36 -4.41
C GLN A 89 4.61 -0.43 -4.47
N ASP A 90 5.64 0.19 -5.04
CA ASP A 90 6.95 -0.46 -5.17
C ASP A 90 7.56 -0.74 -3.80
N PHE A 91 7.42 0.21 -2.88
CA PHE A 91 7.92 0.03 -1.53
C PHE A 91 7.24 -1.16 -0.84
N VAL A 92 5.90 -1.24 -0.93
CA VAL A 92 5.13 -2.32 -0.32
C VAL A 92 5.54 -3.66 -0.90
N LEU A 93 5.72 -3.74 -2.22
CA LEU A 93 6.13 -4.98 -2.87
C LEU A 93 7.53 -5.40 -2.44
N ARG A 94 8.42 -4.44 -2.20
CA ARG A 94 9.77 -4.75 -1.69
C ARG A 94 9.70 -5.30 -0.27
N GLN A 95 8.80 -4.79 0.57
CA GLN A 95 8.64 -5.31 1.91
C GLN A 95 8.16 -6.76 1.87
N ALA A 96 7.22 -7.08 1.00
CA ALA A 96 6.73 -8.45 0.84
C ALA A 96 7.83 -9.38 0.34
N GLY A 97 8.71 -8.90 -0.51
CA GLY A 97 9.81 -9.68 -1.06
C GLY A 97 10.93 -9.98 -0.07
N HIS A 98 10.92 -9.34 1.08
CA HIS A 98 11.95 -9.54 2.09
C HIS A 98 11.68 -10.71 3.03
N VAL A 99 10.60 -11.41 2.84
CA VAL A 99 10.25 -12.55 3.70
C VAL A 99 10.96 -13.86 3.32
#